data_7a5eaed33cc367e0d61b4f79a270ff27
#
_entry.id   7a5eaed33cc367e0d61b4f79a270ff27
#
_cell.length_a   1.000
_cell.length_b   1.000
_cell.length_c   1.000
_cell.angle_alpha   90.00
_cell.angle_beta   90.00
_cell.angle_gamma   90.00
#
_symmetry.space_group_name_H-M   'P 1'
#
loop_
_entity.id
_entity.type
_entity.pdbx_description
1 polymer ?
#
loop_
_entity_poly.entity_id
_entity_poly.type
_entity_poly.pdbx_seq_one_letter_code
_entity_poly.pdbx_strand_id
1 'polypeptide(L)'
;MAGGAMKNLFLFIIFLLFISPSYGKEDKPEETMSFALTGDSIITMKISVFDEPAYMDMINIIRSSDVAVTNFEGLFHNYEGYPSAQSGGTYVTGEPELAGELTWAGFDMLCRANNHALDYGYEGVKATDEALKKEGLVYGGVGENLALARSPVYLDTKKGRVGLISCTSTFPRSSAAGHQRADMKGRPGVNPLRYSTRYIVDNQTFMNLYKMVFDLKLSHNIDEQSLSFLNLRFEKGDKCQIITEPDRNDLEEIKKSIKEARNQADWVIFSLHSHEGMADNYAMPAAFVQTVAREAIDGGADIFFSHGAHLLKGIEIYKKKPIFYGLGNFIFQIDTIKYLPDDLYERYNLSSDSLPSDIFNTDRYNNCNKPENWETVIALPVFDGKKQLKEIRLYPVSLGFKKGRTKRGRPVPASEELSRSMIERLKSLSSPFGTEIFYENNIFVVKIAE
;
A
#
# COMPACT_ATOMS: atom_id res chain seq x y z
N MET A 1 -62.24 71.72 -57.42
CA MET A 1 -62.47 71.94 -56.00
C MET A 1 -62.42 70.58 -55.37
N ALA A 2 -61.37 70.29 -54.71
CA ALA A 2 -60.90 68.99 -54.35
C ALA A 2 -61.45 68.50 -53.02
N GLY A 3 -61.97 67.27 -52.96
CA GLY A 3 -62.35 66.56 -51.78
C GLY A 3 -61.45 65.36 -51.58
N GLY A 4 -60.59 65.40 -50.53
CA GLY A 4 -59.66 64.34 -50.22
C GLY A 4 -60.29 63.25 -49.34
N ALA A 5 -60.15 62.04 -49.74
CA ALA A 5 -60.58 60.85 -49.00
C ALA A 5 -59.50 60.39 -48.05
N MET A 6 -59.80 60.36 -46.78
CA MET A 6 -58.93 59.72 -45.72
C MET A 6 -59.16 58.24 -45.77
N LYS A 7 -58.04 57.48 -46.04
CA LYS A 7 -58.00 56.03 -45.87
C LYS A 7 -57.49 55.65 -44.46
N ASN A 8 -58.36 55.00 -43.69
CA ASN A 8 -57.99 54.39 -42.40
C ASN A 8 -57.14 53.16 -42.63
N LEU A 9 -55.91 53.18 -42.10
CA LEU A 9 -54.99 52.06 -42.10
C LEU A 9 -55.12 51.35 -40.74
N PHE A 10 -55.71 50.13 -40.73
CA PHE A 10 -55.77 49.28 -39.58
C PHE A 10 -54.41 48.49 -39.49
N LEU A 11 -53.68 48.82 -38.44
CA LEU A 11 -52.41 48.09 -38.11
C LEU A 11 -52.74 46.82 -37.31
N PHE A 12 -52.60 45.65 -37.92
CA PHE A 12 -52.66 44.37 -37.23
C PHE A 12 -51.32 44.08 -36.59
N ILE A 13 -51.21 44.17 -35.24
CA ILE A 13 -50.06 43.74 -34.49
C ILE A 13 -50.18 42.23 -34.22
N ILE A 14 -49.42 41.42 -34.95
CA ILE A 14 -49.28 39.99 -34.69
C ILE A 14 -48.30 39.81 -33.56
N PHE A 15 -48.79 39.41 -32.39
CA PHE A 15 -47.94 38.95 -31.26
C PHE A 15 -47.45 37.55 -31.59
N LEU A 16 -46.19 37.40 -32.07
CA LEU A 16 -45.47 36.13 -32.14
C LEU A 16 -45.00 35.76 -30.74
N LEU A 17 -45.69 34.82 -30.09
CA LEU A 17 -45.24 34.13 -28.90
C LEU A 17 -44.05 33.27 -29.29
N PHE A 18 -42.82 33.71 -29.01
CA PHE A 18 -41.64 32.86 -29.02
C PHE A 18 -41.72 31.91 -27.82
N ILE A 19 -42.22 30.69 -28.07
CA ILE A 19 -42.00 29.57 -27.14
C ILE A 19 -40.56 29.14 -27.32
N SER A 20 -39.65 29.61 -26.46
CA SER A 20 -38.31 29.10 -26.35
C SER A 20 -38.42 27.67 -25.80
N PRO A 21 -37.95 26.64 -26.51
CA PRO A 21 -37.83 25.32 -25.90
C PRO A 21 -36.83 25.42 -24.76
N SER A 22 -37.31 25.17 -23.56
CA SER A 22 -36.43 24.94 -22.41
C SER A 22 -35.68 23.66 -22.71
N TYR A 23 -34.46 23.76 -23.24
CA TYR A 23 -33.50 22.67 -23.23
C TYR A 23 -33.24 22.34 -21.77
N GLY A 24 -33.83 21.26 -21.28
CA GLY A 24 -33.39 20.65 -20.05
C GLY A 24 -31.87 20.47 -20.18
N LYS A 25 -31.09 20.98 -19.24
CA LYS A 25 -29.71 20.59 -19.11
C LYS A 25 -29.72 19.07 -18.98
N GLU A 26 -29.30 18.37 -20.00
CA GLU A 26 -28.81 17.01 -19.80
C GLU A 26 -27.70 17.11 -18.77
N ASP A 27 -27.93 16.56 -17.58
CA ASP A 27 -26.91 16.45 -16.57
C ASP A 27 -25.81 15.59 -17.22
N LYS A 28 -24.70 16.23 -17.60
CA LYS A 28 -23.51 15.51 -18.01
C LYS A 28 -23.17 14.57 -16.86
N PRO A 29 -22.90 13.28 -17.15
CA PRO A 29 -22.50 12.36 -16.10
C PRO A 29 -21.37 13.02 -15.29
N GLU A 30 -21.51 13.02 -13.97
CA GLU A 30 -20.55 13.61 -13.06
C GLU A 30 -19.18 12.97 -13.33
N GLU A 31 -18.17 13.80 -13.63
CA GLU A 31 -16.83 13.31 -13.91
C GLU A 31 -16.24 12.72 -12.62
N THR A 32 -16.09 11.41 -12.56
CA THR A 32 -15.55 10.70 -11.39
C THR A 32 -14.12 10.25 -11.62
N MET A 33 -13.34 10.14 -10.55
CA MET A 33 -12.01 9.55 -10.53
C MET A 33 -11.99 8.30 -9.66
N SER A 34 -11.55 7.19 -10.21
CA SER A 34 -11.49 5.87 -9.55
C SER A 34 -10.07 5.35 -9.45
N PHE A 35 -9.74 4.75 -8.31
CA PHE A 35 -8.44 4.15 -8.06
C PHE A 35 -8.63 2.67 -7.72
N ALA A 36 -7.93 1.75 -8.41
CA ALA A 36 -7.81 0.37 -7.97
C ALA A 36 -6.55 0.22 -7.13
N LEU A 37 -6.73 -0.03 -5.83
CA LEU A 37 -5.62 -0.23 -4.89
C LEU A 37 -5.55 -1.69 -4.49
N THR A 38 -4.37 -2.28 -4.56
CA THR A 38 -4.12 -3.65 -4.13
C THR A 38 -2.92 -3.72 -3.19
N GLY A 39 -2.80 -4.82 -2.45
CA GLY A 39 -1.70 -5.06 -1.54
C GLY A 39 -0.43 -5.53 -2.24
N ASP A 40 0.26 -6.52 -1.63
CA ASP A 40 1.57 -6.98 -2.07
C ASP A 40 1.47 -7.86 -3.32
N SER A 41 2.24 -7.52 -4.35
CA SER A 41 2.40 -8.30 -5.56
C SER A 41 3.79 -8.93 -5.59
N ILE A 42 3.85 -10.21 -5.17
CA ILE A 42 5.02 -11.08 -5.25
C ILE A 42 4.82 -12.00 -6.46
N ILE A 43 5.46 -11.67 -7.57
CA ILE A 43 5.27 -12.34 -8.85
C ILE A 43 6.54 -13.06 -9.30
N THR A 44 6.43 -14.36 -9.54
CA THR A 44 7.53 -15.25 -9.97
C THR A 44 7.16 -16.13 -11.14
N MET A 45 5.90 -16.10 -11.57
CA MET A 45 5.36 -16.85 -12.72
C MET A 45 4.39 -15.97 -13.49
N LYS A 46 4.23 -16.24 -14.78
CA LYS A 46 3.24 -15.56 -15.62
C LYS A 46 1.83 -15.77 -15.11
N ILE A 47 1.06 -14.70 -15.07
CA ILE A 47 -0.35 -14.68 -14.69
C ILE A 47 -1.27 -14.46 -15.91
N SER A 48 -0.73 -13.92 -17.01
CA SER A 48 -1.45 -13.66 -18.26
C SER A 48 -1.84 -14.93 -19.05
N VAL A 49 -1.30 -16.08 -18.64
CA VAL A 49 -1.60 -17.38 -19.26
C VAL A 49 -2.95 -17.96 -18.85
N PHE A 50 -3.61 -17.32 -17.88
CA PHE A 50 -4.90 -17.73 -17.37
C PHE A 50 -6.01 -16.85 -17.96
N ASP A 51 -7.12 -17.47 -18.40
CA ASP A 51 -8.24 -16.83 -19.08
C ASP A 51 -9.61 -17.21 -18.51
N GLU A 52 -9.64 -17.89 -17.34
CA GLU A 52 -10.91 -18.28 -16.74
C GLU A 52 -11.76 -17.03 -16.44
N PRO A 53 -13.06 -17.02 -16.79
CA PRO A 53 -13.91 -15.83 -16.68
C PRO A 53 -13.85 -15.15 -15.31
N ALA A 54 -13.95 -15.94 -14.23
CA ALA A 54 -13.90 -15.41 -12.88
C ALA A 54 -12.56 -14.75 -12.53
N TYR A 55 -11.44 -15.26 -13.07
CA TYR A 55 -10.13 -14.62 -12.91
C TYR A 55 -10.07 -13.30 -13.70
N MET A 56 -10.54 -13.33 -14.95
CA MET A 56 -10.55 -12.14 -15.79
C MET A 56 -11.46 -11.05 -15.26
N ASP A 57 -12.55 -11.37 -14.54
CA ASP A 57 -13.39 -10.39 -13.86
C ASP A 57 -12.58 -9.58 -12.85
N MET A 58 -11.68 -10.19 -12.05
CA MET A 58 -10.81 -9.47 -11.11
C MET A 58 -9.80 -8.57 -11.84
N ILE A 59 -9.20 -9.07 -12.91
CA ILE A 59 -8.28 -8.29 -13.74
C ILE A 59 -9.01 -7.11 -14.40
N ASN A 60 -10.23 -7.30 -14.87
CA ASN A 60 -11.01 -6.24 -15.50
C ASN A 60 -11.44 -5.14 -14.53
N ILE A 61 -11.60 -5.42 -13.22
CA ILE A 61 -11.81 -4.38 -12.20
C ILE A 61 -10.61 -3.43 -12.16
N ILE A 62 -9.38 -3.97 -12.18
CA ILE A 62 -8.15 -3.18 -12.20
C ILE A 62 -8.09 -2.34 -13.49
N ARG A 63 -8.26 -2.98 -14.66
CA ARG A 63 -8.19 -2.35 -15.98
C ARG A 63 -9.25 -1.28 -16.22
N SER A 64 -10.38 -1.35 -15.53
CA SER A 64 -11.50 -0.40 -15.68
C SER A 64 -11.37 0.82 -14.76
N SER A 65 -10.43 0.82 -13.82
CA SER A 65 -10.15 2.00 -12.98
C SER A 65 -9.38 3.07 -13.76
N ASP A 66 -9.44 4.31 -13.30
CA ASP A 66 -8.69 5.40 -13.92
C ASP A 66 -7.19 5.33 -13.63
N VAL A 67 -6.83 4.81 -12.46
CA VAL A 67 -5.45 4.52 -12.05
C VAL A 67 -5.42 3.29 -11.15
N ALA A 68 -4.53 2.37 -11.43
CA ALA A 68 -4.31 1.16 -10.63
C ALA A 68 -2.93 1.16 -9.98
N VAL A 69 -2.89 0.88 -8.68
CA VAL A 69 -1.67 0.91 -7.86
C VAL A 69 -1.51 -0.37 -7.06
N THR A 70 -0.31 -0.92 -7.04
CA THR A 70 0.06 -2.08 -6.20
C THR A 70 1.43 -1.89 -5.56
N ASN A 71 1.71 -2.61 -4.47
CA ASN A 71 3.08 -2.75 -4.00
C ASN A 71 3.78 -3.90 -4.75
N PHE A 72 4.81 -3.59 -5.53
CA PHE A 72 5.68 -4.62 -6.08
C PHE A 72 6.71 -5.01 -5.03
N GLU A 73 6.50 -6.15 -4.38
CA GLU A 73 7.33 -6.66 -3.30
C GLU A 73 8.29 -7.73 -3.84
N GLY A 74 9.43 -7.27 -4.33
CA GLY A 74 10.46 -8.11 -4.94
C GLY A 74 11.33 -7.36 -5.93
N LEU A 75 12.10 -8.13 -6.70
CA LEU A 75 13.00 -7.65 -7.72
C LEU A 75 12.79 -8.39 -9.03
N PHE A 76 13.10 -7.73 -10.16
CA PHE A 76 13.19 -8.33 -11.49
C PHE A 76 14.62 -8.29 -11.99
N HIS A 77 15.27 -9.44 -12.07
CA HIS A 77 16.64 -9.58 -12.58
C HIS A 77 16.94 -11.04 -12.95
N ASN A 78 18.04 -11.28 -13.69
CA ASN A 78 18.50 -12.60 -14.11
C ASN A 78 19.67 -13.08 -13.22
N TYR A 79 19.66 -12.70 -11.94
CA TYR A 79 20.71 -13.04 -10.95
C TYR A 79 22.09 -12.46 -11.29
N GLU A 80 22.15 -11.25 -11.89
CA GLU A 80 23.40 -10.54 -12.22
C GLU A 80 24.12 -10.03 -10.97
N GLY A 81 23.36 -9.68 -9.92
CA GLY A 81 23.88 -9.20 -8.64
C GLY A 81 24.10 -10.29 -7.63
N TYR A 82 24.69 -9.93 -6.50
CA TYR A 82 24.88 -10.82 -5.35
C TYR A 82 23.73 -10.68 -4.35
N PRO A 83 23.27 -11.78 -3.72
CA PRO A 83 22.30 -11.69 -2.65
C PRO A 83 22.88 -10.90 -1.47
N SER A 84 22.07 -10.02 -0.89
CA SER A 84 22.46 -9.26 0.29
C SER A 84 22.59 -10.17 1.51
N ALA A 85 23.54 -9.92 2.40
CA ALA A 85 23.70 -10.68 3.64
C ALA A 85 22.46 -10.63 4.56
N GLN A 86 21.61 -9.63 4.38
CA GLN A 86 20.30 -9.49 5.03
C GLN A 86 19.24 -9.21 3.98
N SER A 87 18.31 -10.14 3.81
CA SER A 87 17.11 -9.95 3.01
C SER A 87 15.96 -9.43 3.86
N GLY A 88 14.87 -9.06 3.21
CA GLY A 88 13.61 -8.72 3.86
C GLY A 88 12.90 -9.91 4.54
N GLY A 89 13.41 -11.12 4.36
CA GLY A 89 12.83 -12.37 4.86
C GLY A 89 13.30 -13.54 4.00
N THR A 90 12.69 -13.71 2.86
CA THR A 90 13.14 -14.54 1.73
C THR A 90 13.78 -13.62 0.67
N TYR A 91 14.48 -14.18 -0.31
CA TYR A 91 15.01 -13.41 -1.44
C TYR A 91 14.02 -13.45 -2.59
N VAL A 92 13.17 -12.42 -2.66
CA VAL A 92 12.05 -12.38 -3.63
C VAL A 92 12.54 -11.84 -4.97
N THR A 93 12.55 -12.70 -5.98
CA THR A 93 12.93 -12.30 -7.34
C THR A 93 12.14 -13.05 -8.40
N GLY A 94 11.89 -12.36 -9.52
CA GLY A 94 11.35 -12.90 -10.76
C GLY A 94 12.21 -12.47 -11.95
N GLU A 95 11.99 -13.09 -13.09
CA GLU A 95 12.67 -12.73 -14.35
C GLU A 95 12.16 -11.36 -14.84
N PRO A 96 13.00 -10.56 -15.55
CA PRO A 96 12.64 -9.20 -16.02
C PRO A 96 11.36 -9.16 -16.87
N GLU A 97 11.07 -10.20 -17.63
CA GLU A 97 9.87 -10.28 -18.48
C GLU A 97 8.57 -10.29 -17.67
N LEU A 98 8.61 -10.64 -16.39
CA LEU A 98 7.44 -10.64 -15.52
C LEU A 98 6.98 -9.21 -15.18
N ALA A 99 7.79 -8.19 -15.43
CA ALA A 99 7.33 -6.79 -15.34
C ALA A 99 6.13 -6.54 -16.27
N GLY A 100 6.11 -7.13 -17.46
CA GLY A 100 5.00 -7.05 -18.41
C GLY A 100 3.69 -7.67 -17.89
N GLU A 101 3.76 -8.59 -16.94
CA GLU A 101 2.57 -9.18 -16.32
C GLU A 101 1.82 -8.17 -15.43
N LEU A 102 2.53 -7.23 -14.80
CA LEU A 102 1.92 -6.15 -14.02
C LEU A 102 1.20 -5.15 -14.96
N THR A 103 1.82 -4.79 -16.08
CA THR A 103 1.19 -3.96 -17.12
C THR A 103 -0.01 -4.69 -17.74
N TRP A 104 0.13 -5.99 -18.04
CA TRP A 104 -0.98 -6.82 -18.53
C TRP A 104 -2.16 -6.85 -17.56
N ALA A 105 -1.89 -6.93 -16.25
CA ALA A 105 -2.94 -6.86 -15.22
C ALA A 105 -3.64 -5.50 -15.15
N GLY A 106 -3.05 -4.44 -15.72
CA GLY A 106 -3.59 -3.09 -15.77
C GLY A 106 -3.04 -2.15 -14.70
N PHE A 107 -1.94 -2.49 -14.05
CA PHE A 107 -1.29 -1.58 -13.10
C PHE A 107 -0.55 -0.45 -13.83
N ASP A 108 -0.67 0.77 -13.29
CA ASP A 108 -0.06 1.99 -13.79
C ASP A 108 1.11 2.45 -12.91
N MET A 109 0.93 2.34 -11.58
CA MET A 109 1.89 2.82 -10.60
C MET A 109 2.26 1.74 -9.58
N LEU A 110 3.54 1.70 -9.18
CA LEU A 110 4.06 0.71 -8.26
C LEU A 110 4.71 1.36 -7.04
N CYS A 111 4.38 0.85 -5.85
CA CYS A 111 5.14 1.11 -4.64
C CYS A 111 6.33 0.15 -4.59
N ARG A 112 7.54 0.69 -4.40
CA ARG A 112 8.77 -0.09 -4.34
C ARG A 112 9.55 0.07 -3.04
N ALA A 113 9.10 0.94 -2.13
CA ALA A 113 9.67 0.99 -0.80
C ALA A 113 9.12 -0.16 0.03
N ASN A 114 9.86 -1.26 0.11
CA ASN A 114 9.54 -2.43 0.92
C ASN A 114 10.82 -3.15 1.39
N ASN A 115 10.67 -4.19 2.22
CA ASN A 115 11.76 -4.94 2.80
C ASN A 115 12.57 -5.76 1.77
N HIS A 116 11.98 -6.12 0.64
CA HIS A 116 12.60 -6.94 -0.42
C HIS A 116 13.28 -6.12 -1.53
N ALA A 117 13.16 -4.78 -1.50
CA ALA A 117 13.67 -3.93 -2.56
C ALA A 117 15.18 -4.02 -2.80
N LEU A 118 15.98 -4.48 -1.80
CA LEU A 118 17.43 -4.61 -1.89
C LEU A 118 17.93 -6.04 -1.59
N ASP A 119 17.13 -7.06 -1.78
CA ASP A 119 17.52 -8.47 -1.58
C ASP A 119 18.75 -8.87 -2.41
N TYR A 120 18.98 -8.22 -3.55
CA TYR A 120 20.16 -8.37 -4.41
C TYR A 120 20.93 -7.06 -4.58
N GLY A 121 20.97 -6.26 -3.50
CA GLY A 121 21.72 -4.99 -3.48
C GLY A 121 21.22 -3.97 -4.50
N TYR A 122 22.07 -3.03 -4.83
CA TYR A 122 21.73 -1.95 -5.76
C TYR A 122 21.70 -2.42 -7.23
N GLU A 123 22.44 -3.46 -7.58
CA GLU A 123 22.39 -4.09 -8.89
C GLU A 123 21.00 -4.66 -9.17
N GLY A 124 20.38 -5.35 -8.20
CA GLY A 124 19.01 -5.82 -8.29
C GLY A 124 17.99 -4.69 -8.44
N VAL A 125 18.20 -3.55 -7.74
CA VAL A 125 17.35 -2.35 -7.91
C VAL A 125 17.45 -1.84 -9.35
N LYS A 126 18.66 -1.69 -9.91
CA LYS A 126 18.86 -1.19 -11.28
C LYS A 126 18.23 -2.09 -12.33
N ALA A 127 18.46 -3.40 -12.26
CA ALA A 127 17.88 -4.34 -13.20
C ALA A 127 16.34 -4.28 -13.17
N THR A 128 15.78 -4.17 -11.96
CA THR A 128 14.34 -3.99 -11.78
C THR A 128 13.85 -2.67 -12.38
N ASP A 129 14.57 -1.58 -12.14
CA ASP A 129 14.22 -0.26 -12.70
C ASP A 129 14.20 -0.27 -14.23
N GLU A 130 15.16 -0.98 -14.85
CA GLU A 130 15.23 -1.15 -16.32
C GLU A 130 14.03 -1.96 -16.83
N ALA A 131 13.67 -3.06 -16.15
CA ALA A 131 12.51 -3.88 -16.50
C ALA A 131 11.20 -3.08 -16.41
N LEU A 132 10.99 -2.32 -15.33
CA LEU A 132 9.78 -1.53 -15.12
C LEU A 132 9.67 -0.36 -16.10
N LYS A 133 10.80 0.33 -16.40
CA LYS A 133 10.85 1.42 -17.41
C LYS A 133 10.51 0.92 -18.80
N LYS A 134 11.00 -0.27 -19.18
CA LYS A 134 10.69 -0.89 -20.46
C LYS A 134 9.21 -1.12 -20.66
N GLU A 135 8.50 -1.46 -19.59
CA GLU A 135 7.05 -1.67 -19.59
C GLU A 135 6.23 -0.38 -19.38
N GLY A 136 6.89 0.78 -19.21
CA GLY A 136 6.23 2.08 -19.04
C GLY A 136 5.58 2.28 -17.67
N LEU A 137 5.91 1.46 -16.68
CA LEU A 137 5.37 1.53 -15.33
C LEU A 137 5.97 2.69 -14.54
N VAL A 138 5.13 3.46 -13.86
CA VAL A 138 5.58 4.52 -12.93
C VAL A 138 5.81 3.90 -11.55
N TYR A 139 6.95 4.16 -10.92
CA TYR A 139 7.26 3.59 -9.62
C TYR A 139 8.02 4.56 -8.72
N GLY A 140 7.84 4.43 -7.40
CA GLY A 140 8.50 5.28 -6.41
C GLY A 140 8.88 4.53 -5.14
N GLY A 141 9.71 5.18 -4.30
CA GLY A 141 10.11 4.66 -3.00
C GLY A 141 11.51 4.05 -2.94
N VAL A 142 12.23 4.01 -4.06
CA VAL A 142 13.65 3.63 -4.15
C VAL A 142 14.43 4.71 -4.89
N GLY A 143 15.73 4.83 -4.64
CA GLY A 143 16.54 5.83 -5.34
C GLY A 143 18.03 5.71 -5.03
N GLU A 144 18.87 6.40 -5.80
CA GLU A 144 20.33 6.46 -5.65
C GLU A 144 20.77 7.18 -4.37
N ASN A 145 19.88 7.91 -3.75
CA ASN A 145 20.06 8.58 -2.48
C ASN A 145 18.69 8.88 -1.85
N LEU A 146 18.68 9.35 -0.61
CA LEU A 146 17.44 9.58 0.13
C LEU A 146 16.52 10.62 -0.51
N ALA A 147 17.06 11.67 -1.13
CA ALA A 147 16.25 12.67 -1.81
C ALA A 147 15.47 12.06 -2.98
N LEU A 148 16.12 11.24 -3.80
CA LEU A 148 15.47 10.53 -4.91
C LEU A 148 14.50 9.45 -4.43
N ALA A 149 14.85 8.68 -3.38
CA ALA A 149 13.96 7.67 -2.82
C ALA A 149 12.68 8.27 -2.23
N ARG A 150 12.71 9.50 -1.70
CA ARG A 150 11.58 10.26 -1.14
C ARG A 150 10.80 11.07 -2.15
N SER A 151 11.36 11.29 -3.33
CA SER A 151 10.70 12.12 -4.34
C SER A 151 9.37 11.51 -4.76
N PRO A 152 8.32 12.33 -4.88
CA PRO A 152 7.08 11.91 -5.52
C PRO A 152 7.33 11.49 -6.97
N VAL A 153 6.57 10.52 -7.44
CA VAL A 153 6.49 10.15 -8.86
C VAL A 153 5.12 10.48 -9.39
N TYR A 154 5.01 10.75 -10.68
CA TYR A 154 3.79 11.30 -11.27
C TYR A 154 3.33 10.52 -12.49
N LEU A 155 2.00 10.34 -12.58
CA LEU A 155 1.30 9.80 -13.73
C LEU A 155 0.31 10.85 -14.24
N ASP A 156 0.42 11.19 -15.53
CA ASP A 156 -0.54 12.06 -16.19
C ASP A 156 -1.69 11.23 -16.76
N THR A 157 -2.93 11.55 -16.40
CA THR A 157 -4.16 10.93 -16.90
C THR A 157 -5.06 11.98 -17.56
N LYS A 158 -6.12 11.53 -18.25
CA LYS A 158 -7.12 12.45 -18.82
C LYS A 158 -7.93 13.21 -17.74
N LYS A 159 -7.93 12.69 -16.49
CA LYS A 159 -8.69 13.24 -15.35
C LYS A 159 -7.77 13.94 -14.31
N GLY A 160 -6.55 14.28 -14.72
CA GLY A 160 -5.57 14.99 -13.90
C GLY A 160 -4.33 14.15 -13.60
N ARG A 161 -3.36 14.82 -13.01
CA ARG A 161 -2.07 14.22 -12.61
C ARG A 161 -2.19 13.56 -11.24
N VAL A 162 -1.68 12.34 -11.12
CA VAL A 162 -1.60 11.58 -9.87
C VAL A 162 -0.16 11.56 -9.37
N GLY A 163 0.07 11.96 -8.12
CA GLY A 163 1.35 11.85 -7.42
C GLY A 163 1.33 10.67 -6.46
N LEU A 164 2.40 9.85 -6.47
CA LEU A 164 2.59 8.73 -5.53
C LEU A 164 3.86 8.95 -4.72
N ILE A 165 3.73 8.83 -3.40
CA ILE A 165 4.85 8.73 -2.47
C ILE A 165 4.80 7.34 -1.83
N SER A 166 5.88 6.57 -1.93
CA SER A 166 6.01 5.25 -1.31
C SER A 166 7.11 5.26 -0.27
N CYS A 167 6.85 4.74 0.93
CA CYS A 167 7.85 4.56 1.97
C CYS A 167 7.66 3.23 2.71
N THR A 168 8.64 2.85 3.54
CA THR A 168 8.61 1.61 4.33
C THR A 168 9.09 1.85 5.75
N SER A 169 8.41 1.24 6.73
CA SER A 169 8.86 1.13 8.12
C SER A 169 9.58 -0.18 8.41
N THR A 170 9.38 -1.19 7.56
CA THR A 170 10.02 -2.51 7.67
C THR A 170 11.08 -2.67 6.60
N PHE A 171 12.34 -2.66 7.00
CA PHE A 171 13.48 -2.81 6.09
C PHE A 171 14.76 -3.21 6.86
N PRO A 172 15.69 -3.96 6.26
CA PRO A 172 17.05 -4.11 6.78
C PRO A 172 17.71 -2.72 6.88
N ARG A 173 18.40 -2.41 7.97
CA ARG A 173 19.04 -1.09 8.16
C ARG A 173 19.97 -0.70 7.00
N SER A 174 20.63 -1.66 6.39
CA SER A 174 21.50 -1.47 5.21
C SER A 174 20.74 -1.03 3.97
N SER A 175 19.45 -1.32 3.88
CA SER A 175 18.59 -1.01 2.73
C SER A 175 18.06 0.43 2.73
N ALA A 176 18.18 1.17 3.84
CA ALA A 176 17.75 2.56 3.90
C ALA A 176 18.62 3.45 3.00
N ALA A 177 17.99 4.28 2.17
CA ALA A 177 18.70 5.31 1.42
C ALA A 177 19.36 6.32 2.38
N GLY A 178 20.51 6.86 2.00
CA GLY A 178 21.27 7.83 2.77
C GLY A 178 21.30 9.20 2.09
N HIS A 179 21.43 10.26 2.90
CA HIS A 179 21.59 11.61 2.38
C HIS A 179 22.89 11.77 1.58
N GLN A 180 22.82 12.56 0.53
CA GLN A 180 23.97 13.03 -0.19
C GLN A 180 24.55 14.30 0.48
N ARG A 181 25.85 14.44 0.45
CA ARG A 181 26.60 15.65 0.84
C ARG A 181 27.30 16.24 -0.39
N ALA A 182 27.84 17.43 -0.22
CA ALA A 182 28.63 18.06 -1.29
C ALA A 182 29.91 17.27 -1.62
N ASP A 183 30.47 16.59 -0.62
CA ASP A 183 31.75 15.86 -0.66
C ASP A 183 31.58 14.32 -0.72
N MET A 184 30.35 13.80 -0.60
CA MET A 184 30.09 12.36 -0.57
C MET A 184 28.73 12.02 -1.19
N LYS A 185 28.71 11.01 -2.07
CA LYS A 185 27.47 10.47 -2.60
C LYS A 185 26.55 9.93 -1.51
N GLY A 186 25.25 10.06 -1.71
CA GLY A 186 24.25 9.37 -0.89
C GLY A 186 24.32 7.85 -1.11
N ARG A 187 23.79 7.10 -0.14
CA ARG A 187 23.62 5.65 -0.29
C ARG A 187 22.32 5.35 -1.01
N PRO A 188 22.34 4.49 -2.04
CA PRO A 188 21.13 3.98 -2.66
C PRO A 188 20.28 3.16 -1.67
N GLY A 189 18.97 3.18 -1.86
CA GLY A 189 18.09 2.38 -1.02
C GLY A 189 16.63 2.80 -1.08
N VAL A 190 15.87 2.31 -0.12
CA VAL A 190 14.44 2.62 0.06
C VAL A 190 14.23 3.93 0.81
N ASN A 191 13.06 4.54 0.61
CA ASN A 191 12.57 5.65 1.43
C ASN A 191 12.15 5.13 2.82
N PRO A 192 12.93 5.36 3.88
CA PRO A 192 12.64 4.83 5.19
C PRO A 192 11.66 5.71 5.97
N LEU A 193 10.80 5.08 6.74
CA LEU A 193 10.10 5.66 7.88
C LEU A 193 10.53 4.92 9.14
N ARG A 194 11.49 5.45 9.85
CA ARG A 194 11.95 4.88 11.13
C ARG A 194 10.92 5.14 12.23
N TYR A 195 10.94 4.32 13.25
CA TYR A 195 10.13 4.52 14.46
C TYR A 195 10.89 4.05 15.69
N SER A 196 10.44 4.51 16.86
CA SER A 196 10.93 4.07 18.16
C SER A 196 9.85 3.28 18.91
N THR A 197 10.31 2.37 19.75
CA THR A 197 9.44 1.60 20.65
C THR A 197 9.87 1.86 22.07
N ARG A 198 8.93 2.22 22.96
CA ARG A 198 9.11 2.36 24.40
C ARG A 198 8.21 1.37 25.12
N TYR A 199 8.78 0.67 26.08
CA TYR A 199 8.07 -0.29 26.92
C TYR A 199 7.77 0.39 28.24
N ILE A 200 6.51 0.77 28.46
CA ILE A 200 6.07 1.29 29.75
C ILE A 200 5.81 0.09 30.66
N VAL A 201 6.36 0.09 31.85
CA VAL A 201 6.22 -1.00 32.82
C VAL A 201 5.91 -0.45 34.21
N ASP A 202 5.15 -1.21 34.99
CA ASP A 202 4.90 -0.84 36.37
C ASP A 202 6.19 -0.87 37.22
N ASN A 203 6.14 -0.27 38.38
CA ASN A 203 7.33 -0.14 39.24
C ASN A 203 7.92 -1.51 39.65
N GLN A 204 7.09 -2.53 39.88
CA GLN A 204 7.59 -3.85 40.26
C GLN A 204 8.34 -4.51 39.09
N THR A 205 7.78 -4.47 37.90
CA THR A 205 8.43 -4.96 36.67
C THR A 205 9.72 -4.21 36.38
N PHE A 206 9.73 -2.88 36.55
CA PHE A 206 10.93 -2.06 36.39
C PHE A 206 12.06 -2.50 37.32
N MET A 207 11.76 -2.71 38.61
CA MET A 207 12.75 -3.16 39.58
C MET A 207 13.27 -4.57 39.30
N ASN A 208 12.42 -5.47 38.79
CA ASN A 208 12.84 -6.80 38.38
C ASN A 208 13.79 -6.76 37.17
N LEU A 209 13.48 -5.94 36.15
CA LEU A 209 14.35 -5.70 35.00
C LEU A 209 15.69 -5.09 35.42
N TYR A 210 15.68 -4.09 36.31
CA TYR A 210 16.88 -3.47 36.86
C TYR A 210 17.78 -4.51 37.55
N LYS A 211 17.20 -5.32 38.46
CA LYS A 211 17.94 -6.38 39.14
C LYS A 211 18.56 -7.37 38.15
N MET A 212 17.81 -7.81 37.14
CA MET A 212 18.29 -8.73 36.11
C MET A 212 19.50 -8.14 35.35
N VAL A 213 19.37 -6.91 34.88
CA VAL A 213 20.43 -6.20 34.14
C VAL A 213 21.70 -6.06 34.99
N PHE A 214 21.54 -5.74 36.27
CA PHE A 214 22.64 -5.59 37.22
C PHE A 214 23.32 -6.93 37.54
N ASP A 215 22.55 -7.95 37.86
CA ASP A 215 23.05 -9.31 38.21
C ASP A 215 23.82 -9.94 37.01
N LEU A 216 23.30 -9.74 35.78
CA LEU A 216 23.92 -10.21 34.55
C LEU A 216 25.06 -9.28 34.02
N LYS A 217 25.30 -8.16 34.67
CA LYS A 217 26.32 -7.14 34.28
C LYS A 217 26.16 -6.69 32.82
N LEU A 218 24.92 -6.56 32.35
CA LEU A 218 24.64 -6.09 31.00
C LEU A 218 24.97 -4.59 30.89
N SER A 219 25.48 -4.18 29.71
CA SER A 219 25.65 -2.76 29.41
C SER A 219 24.29 -2.07 29.36
N HIS A 220 24.13 -0.97 30.09
CA HIS A 220 22.86 -0.28 30.25
C HIS A 220 23.05 1.21 30.50
N ASN A 221 21.96 1.96 30.20
CA ASN A 221 21.79 3.32 30.67
C ASN A 221 20.57 3.34 31.60
N ILE A 222 20.68 3.95 32.73
CA ILE A 222 19.60 4.05 33.73
C ILE A 222 19.52 5.47 34.31
N ASP A 223 18.26 5.89 34.50
CA ASP A 223 17.92 7.04 35.34
C ASP A 223 16.76 6.64 36.29
N GLU A 224 16.20 7.62 37.03
CA GLU A 224 15.13 7.35 37.99
C GLU A 224 13.85 6.82 37.35
N GLN A 225 13.61 7.11 36.07
CA GLN A 225 12.37 6.83 35.34
C GLN A 225 12.54 5.87 34.16
N SER A 226 13.77 5.63 33.71
CA SER A 226 14.03 4.82 32.53
C SER A 226 15.24 3.90 32.66
N LEU A 227 15.20 2.77 31.94
CA LEU A 227 16.24 1.77 31.83
C LEU A 227 16.36 1.35 30.37
N SER A 228 17.56 1.48 29.80
CA SER A 228 17.85 1.01 28.44
C SER A 228 18.94 -0.06 28.47
N PHE A 229 18.67 -1.21 27.83
CA PHE A 229 19.62 -2.30 27.65
C PHE A 229 19.21 -3.14 26.43
N LEU A 230 20.15 -3.84 25.79
CA LEU A 230 19.92 -4.63 24.57
C LEU A 230 19.15 -3.86 23.47
N ASN A 231 19.37 -2.55 23.38
CA ASN A 231 18.67 -1.64 22.46
C ASN A 231 17.14 -1.51 22.73
N LEU A 232 16.66 -1.95 23.90
CA LEU A 232 15.29 -1.75 24.37
C LEU A 232 15.26 -0.62 25.40
N ARG A 233 14.18 0.16 25.40
CA ARG A 233 13.95 1.25 26.36
C ARG A 233 12.69 0.98 27.17
N PHE A 234 12.86 0.84 28.48
CA PHE A 234 11.80 0.67 29.46
C PHE A 234 11.62 1.95 30.27
N GLU A 235 10.38 2.34 30.51
CA GLU A 235 10.01 3.53 31.29
C GLU A 235 9.02 3.14 32.35
N LYS A 236 9.09 3.77 33.53
CA LYS A 236 8.11 3.56 34.61
C LYS A 236 6.76 4.16 34.24
N GLY A 237 5.69 3.46 34.57
CA GLY A 237 4.32 3.92 34.44
C GLY A 237 3.36 3.14 35.30
N ASP A 238 2.07 3.45 35.22
CA ASP A 238 1.05 2.83 36.05
C ASP A 238 0.66 1.43 35.58
N LYS A 239 0.90 1.11 34.29
CA LYS A 239 0.56 -0.20 33.69
C LYS A 239 1.54 -0.54 32.58
N CYS A 240 1.68 -1.85 32.30
CA CYS A 240 2.49 -2.30 31.16
C CYS A 240 1.79 -1.98 29.84
N GLN A 241 2.52 -1.33 28.92
CA GLN A 241 2.06 -1.02 27.56
C GLN A 241 3.25 -0.77 26.63
N ILE A 242 3.03 -0.96 25.33
CA ILE A 242 4.00 -0.65 24.29
C ILE A 242 3.55 0.63 23.57
N ILE A 243 4.44 1.60 23.49
CA ILE A 243 4.23 2.87 22.79
C ILE A 243 5.17 2.88 21.59
N THR A 244 4.62 3.11 20.40
CA THR A 244 5.39 3.28 19.17
C THR A 244 5.17 4.67 18.61
N GLU A 245 6.27 5.34 18.21
CA GLU A 245 6.24 6.71 17.67
C GLU A 245 7.11 6.79 16.42
N PRO A 246 6.64 7.46 15.34
CA PRO A 246 7.45 7.63 14.13
C PRO A 246 8.66 8.52 14.44
N ASP A 247 9.78 8.29 13.75
CA ASP A 247 10.90 9.23 13.77
C ASP A 247 10.44 10.58 13.23
N ARG A 248 10.67 11.64 14.03
CA ARG A 248 10.17 12.99 13.71
C ARG A 248 10.81 13.56 12.45
N ASN A 249 12.09 13.29 12.22
CA ASN A 249 12.79 13.82 11.04
C ASN A 249 12.27 13.12 9.77
N ASP A 250 12.11 11.80 9.80
CA ASP A 250 11.56 11.06 8.66
C ASP A 250 10.14 11.51 8.35
N LEU A 251 9.29 11.67 9.37
CA LEU A 251 7.90 12.11 9.19
C LEU A 251 7.84 13.52 8.58
N GLU A 252 8.62 14.49 9.09
CA GLU A 252 8.65 15.85 8.56
C GLU A 252 9.15 15.91 7.11
N GLU A 253 10.17 15.12 6.76
CA GLU A 253 10.65 15.04 5.38
C GLU A 253 9.63 14.37 4.45
N ILE A 254 8.92 13.35 4.91
CA ILE A 254 7.82 12.72 4.17
C ILE A 254 6.66 13.72 3.96
N LYS A 255 6.31 14.50 4.98
CA LYS A 255 5.28 15.56 4.84
C LYS A 255 5.68 16.60 3.81
N LYS A 256 6.96 16.96 3.69
CA LYS A 256 7.46 17.84 2.62
C LYS A 256 7.26 17.21 1.24
N SER A 257 7.53 15.91 1.09
CA SER A 257 7.29 15.19 -0.17
C SER A 257 5.80 15.13 -0.53
N ILE A 258 4.91 14.93 0.46
CA ILE A 258 3.46 14.98 0.24
C ILE A 258 3.01 16.38 -0.20
N LYS A 259 3.52 17.42 0.46
CA LYS A 259 3.24 18.81 0.09
C LYS A 259 3.75 19.14 -1.32
N GLU A 260 4.93 18.67 -1.69
CA GLU A 260 5.47 18.81 -3.05
C GLU A 260 4.57 18.12 -4.08
N ALA A 261 4.16 16.87 -3.80
CA ALA A 261 3.21 16.17 -4.64
C ALA A 261 1.89 16.94 -4.78
N ARG A 262 1.36 17.50 -3.69
CA ARG A 262 0.12 18.29 -3.72
C ARG A 262 0.24 19.56 -4.57
N ASN A 263 1.43 20.16 -4.64
CA ASN A 263 1.67 21.35 -5.47
C ASN A 263 1.74 21.03 -6.97
N GLN A 264 2.05 19.76 -7.34
CA GLN A 264 2.29 19.34 -8.71
C GLN A 264 1.26 18.35 -9.26
N ALA A 265 0.36 17.84 -8.41
CA ALA A 265 -0.63 16.83 -8.80
C ALA A 265 -2.03 17.16 -8.32
N ASP A 266 -3.00 16.70 -9.10
CA ASP A 266 -4.43 16.79 -8.75
C ASP A 266 -4.80 15.80 -7.66
N TRP A 267 -4.16 14.63 -7.66
CA TRP A 267 -4.40 13.54 -6.72
C TRP A 267 -3.08 13.12 -6.09
N VAL A 268 -3.09 12.86 -4.79
CA VAL A 268 -1.90 12.43 -4.04
C VAL A 268 -2.20 11.14 -3.28
N ILE A 269 -1.44 10.11 -3.59
CA ILE A 269 -1.48 8.81 -2.91
C ILE A 269 -0.22 8.66 -2.06
N PHE A 270 -0.41 8.36 -0.78
CA PHE A 270 0.70 7.99 0.09
C PHE A 270 0.61 6.52 0.47
N SER A 271 1.67 5.78 0.21
CA SER A 271 1.78 4.34 0.44
C SER A 271 2.81 4.03 1.50
N LEU A 272 2.47 3.14 2.44
CA LEU A 272 3.36 2.66 3.50
C LEU A 272 3.45 1.12 3.49
N HIS A 273 4.65 0.60 3.28
CA HIS A 273 4.95 -0.81 3.56
C HIS A 273 5.28 -0.98 5.04
N SER A 274 4.50 -1.78 5.77
CA SER A 274 4.60 -1.91 7.23
C SER A 274 4.16 -3.29 7.70
N HIS A 275 5.07 -4.02 8.33
CA HIS A 275 4.75 -5.28 9.01
C HIS A 275 4.22 -5.04 10.42
N GLU A 276 4.32 -3.84 10.95
CA GLU A 276 4.05 -3.53 12.34
C GLU A 276 2.55 -3.57 12.66
N GLY A 277 2.23 -4.20 13.79
CA GLY A 277 0.90 -4.27 14.37
C GLY A 277 0.93 -3.96 15.86
N MET A 278 -0.23 -3.94 16.49
CA MET A 278 -0.31 -3.87 17.96
C MET A 278 0.18 -5.18 18.57
N ALA A 279 0.80 -5.12 19.74
CA ALA A 279 1.40 -6.28 20.39
C ALA A 279 0.39 -7.38 20.75
N ASP A 280 -0.82 -6.99 21.13
CA ASP A 280 -1.91 -7.87 21.52
C ASP A 280 -2.80 -8.29 20.33
N ASN A 281 -2.74 -7.54 19.23
CA ASN A 281 -3.49 -7.84 18.01
C ASN A 281 -2.74 -7.37 16.76
N TYR A 282 -1.97 -8.26 16.17
CA TYR A 282 -1.17 -7.95 14.97
C TYR A 282 -2.00 -7.45 13.77
N ALA A 283 -3.28 -7.81 13.69
CA ALA A 283 -4.16 -7.33 12.64
C ALA A 283 -4.58 -5.86 12.83
N MET A 284 -4.36 -5.27 14.01
CA MET A 284 -4.50 -3.84 14.23
C MET A 284 -3.21 -3.10 13.87
N PRO A 285 -3.28 -1.94 13.19
CA PRO A 285 -2.09 -1.16 12.86
C PRO A 285 -1.42 -0.64 14.12
N ALA A 286 -0.08 -0.65 14.16
CA ALA A 286 0.69 -0.04 15.26
C ALA A 286 0.35 1.45 15.42
N ALA A 287 0.51 1.99 16.63
CA ALA A 287 0.12 3.38 16.93
C ALA A 287 0.82 4.40 16.03
N PHE A 288 2.12 4.20 15.74
CA PHE A 288 2.84 5.09 14.83
C PHE A 288 2.30 5.05 13.39
N VAL A 289 1.82 3.89 12.90
CA VAL A 289 1.20 3.77 11.56
C VAL A 289 -0.08 4.58 11.49
N GLN A 290 -0.92 4.54 12.54
CA GLN A 290 -2.13 5.36 12.61
C GLN A 290 -1.80 6.86 12.60
N THR A 291 -0.75 7.26 13.36
CA THR A 291 -0.26 8.65 13.38
C THR A 291 0.18 9.08 11.99
N VAL A 292 1.03 8.29 11.33
CA VAL A 292 1.56 8.60 9.99
C VAL A 292 0.45 8.68 8.94
N ALA A 293 -0.52 7.77 9.00
CA ALA A 293 -1.65 7.77 8.06
C ALA A 293 -2.45 9.08 8.15
N ARG A 294 -2.80 9.51 9.37
CA ARG A 294 -3.54 10.76 9.59
C ARG A 294 -2.71 12.00 9.25
N GLU A 295 -1.42 12.03 9.61
CA GLU A 295 -0.49 13.10 9.25
C GLU A 295 -0.29 13.20 7.72
N ALA A 296 -0.31 12.08 6.99
CA ALA A 296 -0.26 12.08 5.53
C ALA A 296 -1.50 12.73 4.91
N ILE A 297 -2.68 12.40 5.39
CA ILE A 297 -3.93 13.05 4.97
C ILE A 297 -3.91 14.54 5.31
N ASP A 298 -3.47 14.91 6.51
CA ASP A 298 -3.36 16.31 6.95
C ASP A 298 -2.32 17.09 6.14
N GLY A 299 -1.28 16.40 5.67
CA GLY A 299 -0.25 16.94 4.77
C GLY A 299 -0.70 17.15 3.32
N GLY A 300 -1.87 16.62 2.94
CA GLY A 300 -2.46 16.80 1.62
C GLY A 300 -2.61 15.53 0.76
N ALA A 301 -2.40 14.34 1.32
CA ALA A 301 -2.73 13.10 0.63
C ALA A 301 -4.26 12.93 0.51
N ASP A 302 -4.71 12.43 -0.64
CA ASP A 302 -6.11 12.09 -0.88
C ASP A 302 -6.43 10.66 -0.46
N ILE A 303 -5.43 9.78 -0.48
CA ILE A 303 -5.51 8.37 -0.14
C ILE A 303 -4.26 7.97 0.64
N PHE A 304 -4.46 7.22 1.73
CA PHE A 304 -3.43 6.43 2.37
C PHE A 304 -3.75 4.95 2.21
N PHE A 305 -2.77 4.15 1.79
CA PHE A 305 -2.90 2.70 1.87
C PHE A 305 -1.60 2.05 2.31
N SER A 306 -1.73 0.96 3.07
CA SER A 306 -0.60 0.20 3.58
C SER A 306 -0.69 -1.27 3.16
N HIS A 307 0.46 -1.90 3.13
CA HIS A 307 0.71 -3.28 2.74
C HIS A 307 1.92 -3.83 3.53
N GLY A 308 2.37 -5.06 3.25
CA GLY A 308 3.51 -5.70 3.92
C GLY A 308 3.14 -6.63 5.08
N ALA A 309 2.06 -6.38 5.81
CA ALA A 309 1.62 -7.26 6.88
C ALA A 309 1.07 -8.62 6.38
N HIS A 310 0.91 -8.75 5.07
CA HIS A 310 0.38 -9.93 4.37
C HIS A 310 -1.03 -10.34 4.79
N LEU A 311 -1.80 -9.44 5.40
CA LEU A 311 -3.19 -9.67 5.81
C LEU A 311 -4.00 -8.38 5.75
N LEU A 312 -5.32 -8.53 5.69
CA LEU A 312 -6.24 -7.40 5.75
C LEU A 312 -6.21 -6.78 7.15
N LYS A 313 -6.11 -5.44 7.20
CA LYS A 313 -6.29 -4.62 8.40
C LYS A 313 -7.50 -3.69 8.24
N GLY A 314 -7.84 -2.96 9.30
CA GLY A 314 -8.99 -2.07 9.32
C GLY A 314 -8.93 -0.92 8.30
N ILE A 315 -10.09 -0.30 8.08
CA ILE A 315 -10.26 0.86 7.22
C ILE A 315 -10.76 2.02 8.08
N GLU A 316 -10.22 3.21 7.84
CA GLU A 316 -10.65 4.46 8.46
C GLU A 316 -11.06 5.47 7.40
N ILE A 317 -12.15 6.21 7.65
CA ILE A 317 -12.49 7.41 6.88
C ILE A 317 -12.11 8.62 7.72
N TYR A 318 -10.95 9.19 7.44
CA TYR A 318 -10.42 10.34 8.17
C TYR A 318 -10.55 11.62 7.34
N LYS A 319 -11.25 12.63 7.87
CA LYS A 319 -11.52 13.90 7.16
C LYS A 319 -12.07 13.68 5.74
N LYS A 320 -13.01 12.75 5.59
CA LYS A 320 -13.61 12.35 4.31
C LYS A 320 -12.59 11.75 3.29
N LYS A 321 -11.46 11.23 3.75
CA LYS A 321 -10.44 10.56 2.94
C LYS A 321 -10.23 9.12 3.43
N PRO A 322 -10.00 8.16 2.52
CA PRO A 322 -9.82 6.76 2.90
C PRO A 322 -8.41 6.49 3.39
N ILE A 323 -8.33 5.73 4.47
CA ILE A 323 -7.12 5.13 5.01
C ILE A 323 -7.32 3.60 5.04
N PHE A 324 -6.54 2.87 4.26
CA PHE A 324 -6.49 1.42 4.27
C PHE A 324 -5.25 0.97 5.03
N TYR A 325 -5.41 0.42 6.24
CA TYR A 325 -4.28 0.05 7.10
C TYR A 325 -3.57 -1.25 6.69
N GLY A 326 -4.14 -2.01 5.76
CA GLY A 326 -3.50 -3.20 5.18
C GLY A 326 -4.41 -3.86 4.16
N LEU A 327 -3.91 -4.03 2.92
CA LEU A 327 -4.65 -4.67 1.83
C LEU A 327 -4.23 -6.14 1.61
N GLY A 328 -3.33 -6.70 2.45
CA GLY A 328 -2.87 -8.08 2.32
C GLY A 328 -2.01 -8.33 1.09
N ASN A 329 -1.98 -9.58 0.62
CA ASN A 329 -1.31 -9.95 -0.63
C ASN A 329 -2.30 -9.88 -1.80
N PHE A 330 -1.84 -9.47 -3.00
CA PHE A 330 -2.64 -9.47 -4.20
C PHE A 330 -2.16 -10.51 -5.22
N ILE A 331 -0.86 -10.61 -5.43
CA ILE A 331 -0.19 -11.73 -6.10
C ILE A 331 0.78 -12.32 -5.09
N PHE A 332 0.67 -13.62 -4.83
CA PHE A 332 1.46 -14.26 -3.79
C PHE A 332 2.08 -15.57 -4.27
N GLN A 333 3.14 -15.46 -5.10
CA GLN A 333 3.84 -16.58 -5.72
C GLN A 333 5.22 -16.82 -5.08
N ILE A 334 5.34 -16.54 -3.79
CA ILE A 334 6.61 -16.61 -3.06
C ILE A 334 7.23 -18.02 -3.04
N ASP A 335 6.41 -19.05 -3.08
CA ASP A 335 6.84 -20.45 -2.98
C ASP A 335 7.20 -21.10 -4.34
N THR A 336 7.35 -20.26 -5.37
CA THR A 336 7.82 -20.64 -6.71
C THR A 336 9.06 -19.86 -7.15
N ILE A 337 9.79 -19.26 -6.21
CA ILE A 337 11.10 -18.66 -6.43
C ILE A 337 12.08 -19.75 -6.89
N LYS A 338 12.86 -19.47 -7.95
CA LYS A 338 13.71 -20.49 -8.62
C LYS A 338 15.01 -20.79 -7.89
N TYR A 339 15.67 -19.75 -7.36
CA TYR A 339 16.97 -19.87 -6.71
C TYR A 339 17.01 -19.05 -5.44
N LEU A 340 17.62 -19.59 -4.41
CA LEU A 340 17.79 -18.97 -3.10
C LEU A 340 19.24 -19.11 -2.65
N PRO A 341 19.82 -18.15 -1.94
CA PRO A 341 21.19 -18.25 -1.43
C PRO A 341 21.30 -19.28 -0.30
N ASP A 342 22.50 -19.85 -0.14
CA ASP A 342 22.81 -20.90 0.84
C ASP A 342 22.49 -20.46 2.28
N ASP A 343 22.78 -19.22 2.63
CA ASP A 343 22.46 -18.60 3.94
C ASP A 343 21.00 -18.80 4.37
N LEU A 344 20.08 -18.88 3.38
CA LEU A 344 18.66 -19.10 3.67
C LEU A 344 18.41 -20.56 4.06
N TYR A 345 19.07 -21.53 3.41
CA TYR A 345 18.97 -22.96 3.76
C TYR A 345 19.51 -23.21 5.17
N GLU A 346 20.67 -22.63 5.52
CA GLU A 346 21.20 -22.67 6.87
C GLU A 346 20.22 -22.11 7.90
N ARG A 347 19.60 -20.97 7.61
CA ARG A 347 18.58 -20.34 8.50
C ARG A 347 17.40 -21.26 8.80
N TYR A 348 17.03 -22.13 7.86
CA TYR A 348 15.96 -23.11 8.03
C TYR A 348 16.44 -24.49 8.45
N ASN A 349 17.73 -24.64 8.80
CA ASN A 349 18.39 -25.92 9.15
C ASN A 349 18.25 -26.97 8.03
N LEU A 350 18.37 -26.56 6.79
CA LEU A 350 18.39 -27.40 5.60
C LEU A 350 19.83 -27.50 5.08
N SER A 351 20.15 -28.62 4.39
CA SER A 351 21.43 -28.74 3.74
C SER A 351 21.49 -27.96 2.43
N SER A 352 22.69 -27.65 1.95
CA SER A 352 22.89 -26.98 0.64
C SER A 352 22.43 -27.84 -0.56
N ASP A 353 22.14 -29.13 -0.37
CA ASP A 353 21.54 -30.00 -1.40
C ASP A 353 20.01 -29.90 -1.47
N SER A 354 19.38 -29.19 -0.54
CA SER A 354 17.93 -29.01 -0.50
C SER A 354 17.44 -28.13 -1.65
N LEU A 355 16.20 -28.34 -2.06
CA LEU A 355 15.55 -27.53 -3.10
C LEU A 355 14.90 -26.27 -2.51
N PRO A 356 14.72 -25.19 -3.28
CA PRO A 356 13.98 -24.00 -2.84
C PRO A 356 12.59 -24.35 -2.25
N SER A 357 11.91 -25.34 -2.84
CA SER A 357 10.61 -25.81 -2.34
C SER A 357 10.67 -26.40 -0.92
N ASP A 358 11.82 -26.89 -0.47
CA ASP A 358 11.95 -27.52 0.86
C ASP A 358 11.90 -26.45 1.95
N ILE A 359 12.45 -25.25 1.69
CA ILE A 359 12.31 -24.09 2.59
C ILE A 359 10.84 -23.79 2.86
N PHE A 360 10.03 -23.77 1.79
CA PHE A 360 8.60 -23.47 1.87
C PHE A 360 7.74 -24.62 2.46
N ASN A 361 8.36 -25.79 2.71
CA ASN A 361 7.75 -26.93 3.42
C ASN A 361 8.10 -26.97 4.90
N THR A 362 9.02 -26.14 5.40
CA THR A 362 9.41 -26.15 6.81
C THR A 362 8.28 -25.64 7.70
N ASP A 363 8.15 -26.18 8.92
CA ASP A 363 7.17 -25.71 9.89
C ASP A 363 7.36 -24.23 10.24
N ARG A 364 8.61 -23.77 10.28
CA ARG A 364 8.93 -22.37 10.52
C ARG A 364 8.34 -21.44 9.46
N TYR A 365 8.40 -21.84 8.18
CA TYR A 365 7.80 -21.08 7.09
C TYR A 365 6.28 -21.21 7.11
N ASN A 366 5.75 -22.42 7.32
CA ASN A 366 4.31 -22.69 7.37
C ASN A 366 3.60 -21.90 8.47
N ASN A 367 4.26 -21.62 9.60
CA ASN A 367 3.71 -20.77 10.65
C ASN A 367 3.48 -19.30 10.22
N CYS A 368 4.20 -18.84 9.21
CA CYS A 368 3.98 -17.51 8.59
C CYS A 368 2.94 -17.54 7.47
N ASN A 369 2.50 -18.74 7.03
CA ASN A 369 1.63 -18.94 5.88
C ASN A 369 0.24 -19.42 6.35
N LYS A 370 -0.51 -18.49 6.97
CA LYS A 370 -1.86 -18.75 7.47
C LYS A 370 -2.90 -18.50 6.37
N PRO A 371 -4.12 -19.09 6.48
CA PRO A 371 -5.19 -18.86 5.50
C PRO A 371 -5.45 -17.37 5.21
N GLU A 372 -5.38 -16.52 6.24
CA GLU A 372 -5.62 -15.08 6.14
C GLU A 372 -4.58 -14.35 5.27
N ASN A 373 -3.38 -14.91 5.08
CA ASN A 373 -2.37 -14.38 4.15
C ASN A 373 -2.74 -14.60 2.67
N TRP A 374 -3.76 -15.42 2.40
CA TRP A 374 -4.24 -15.77 1.06
C TRP A 374 -5.61 -15.16 0.75
N GLU A 375 -5.99 -14.15 1.51
CA GLU A 375 -7.23 -13.41 1.41
C GLU A 375 -6.93 -11.92 1.28
N THR A 376 -7.59 -11.26 0.32
CA THR A 376 -7.37 -9.84 0.07
C THR A 376 -8.62 -9.19 -0.53
N VAL A 377 -8.51 -7.90 -0.82
CA VAL A 377 -9.52 -7.16 -1.58
C VAL A 377 -8.85 -6.30 -2.66
N ILE A 378 -9.56 -6.05 -3.76
CA ILE A 378 -9.28 -4.88 -4.59
C ILE A 378 -10.10 -3.75 -4.00
N ALA A 379 -9.44 -2.71 -3.49
CA ALA A 379 -10.11 -1.53 -2.95
C ALA A 379 -10.29 -0.49 -4.06
N LEU A 380 -11.53 -0.08 -4.31
CA LEU A 380 -11.90 0.87 -5.35
C LEU A 380 -12.57 2.11 -4.75
N PRO A 381 -11.83 3.09 -4.20
CA PRO A 381 -12.37 4.39 -3.86
C PRO A 381 -12.70 5.20 -5.12
N VAL A 382 -13.88 5.84 -5.12
CA VAL A 382 -14.37 6.69 -6.20
C VAL A 382 -14.63 8.10 -5.66
N PHE A 383 -14.11 9.10 -6.35
CA PHE A 383 -14.26 10.50 -6.02
C PHE A 383 -15.04 11.24 -7.12
N ASP A 384 -15.80 12.26 -6.75
CA ASP A 384 -16.45 13.15 -7.70
C ASP A 384 -15.49 14.22 -8.26
N GLY A 385 -15.97 15.02 -9.22
CA GLY A 385 -15.21 16.13 -9.81
C GLY A 385 -14.82 17.24 -8.82
N LYS A 386 -15.35 17.23 -7.60
CA LYS A 386 -14.95 18.11 -6.49
C LYS A 386 -13.96 17.45 -5.53
N LYS A 387 -13.44 16.28 -5.89
CA LYS A 387 -12.52 15.46 -5.09
C LYS A 387 -13.12 14.99 -3.75
N GLN A 388 -14.45 14.85 -3.69
CA GLN A 388 -15.12 14.27 -2.54
C GLN A 388 -15.25 12.76 -2.73
N LEU A 389 -14.92 12.01 -1.69
CA LEU A 389 -15.10 10.56 -1.68
C LEU A 389 -16.60 10.24 -1.72
N LYS A 390 -17.03 9.51 -2.75
CA LYS A 390 -18.44 9.14 -2.96
C LYS A 390 -18.72 7.71 -2.54
N GLU A 391 -17.77 6.81 -2.81
CA GLU A 391 -17.96 5.40 -2.63
C GLU A 391 -16.62 4.70 -2.44
N ILE A 392 -16.62 3.60 -1.69
CA ILE A 392 -15.53 2.63 -1.66
C ILE A 392 -16.15 1.24 -1.83
N ARG A 393 -15.81 0.58 -2.93
CA ARG A 393 -16.10 -0.83 -3.15
C ARG A 393 -14.86 -1.65 -2.86
N LEU A 394 -15.06 -2.77 -2.18
CA LEU A 394 -14.00 -3.74 -1.91
C LEU A 394 -14.41 -5.06 -2.53
N TYR A 395 -13.66 -5.54 -3.49
CA TYR A 395 -13.92 -6.81 -4.16
C TYR A 395 -13.15 -7.92 -3.46
N PRO A 396 -13.82 -8.87 -2.79
CA PRO A 396 -13.15 -9.91 -2.03
C PRO A 396 -12.45 -10.91 -2.96
N VAL A 397 -11.18 -11.19 -2.65
CA VAL A 397 -10.27 -12.01 -3.46
C VAL A 397 -9.70 -13.14 -2.64
N SER A 398 -9.61 -14.32 -3.25
CA SER A 398 -8.88 -15.49 -2.76
C SER A 398 -7.63 -15.73 -3.60
N LEU A 399 -6.52 -16.03 -2.95
CA LEU A 399 -5.26 -16.43 -3.60
C LEU A 399 -5.07 -17.95 -3.64
N GLY A 400 -6.09 -18.72 -3.23
CA GLY A 400 -6.13 -20.17 -3.38
C GLY A 400 -5.26 -20.94 -2.40
N PHE A 401 -5.30 -20.64 -1.10
CA PHE A 401 -4.51 -21.24 -0.02
C PHE A 401 -4.36 -22.76 -0.10
N LYS A 402 -5.46 -23.49 -0.38
CA LYS A 402 -5.49 -24.96 -0.46
C LYS A 402 -5.05 -25.55 -1.82
N LYS A 403 -4.77 -24.70 -2.82
CA LYS A 403 -4.36 -25.15 -4.15
C LYS A 403 -2.86 -25.48 -4.18
N GLY A 404 -2.46 -26.33 -5.13
CA GLY A 404 -1.04 -26.60 -5.38
C GLY A 404 -0.28 -25.34 -5.82
N ARG A 405 1.04 -25.28 -5.56
CA ARG A 405 1.90 -24.10 -5.78
C ARG A 405 1.78 -23.44 -7.14
N THR A 406 1.67 -24.20 -8.21
CA THR A 406 1.52 -23.68 -9.59
C THR A 406 0.13 -23.13 -9.91
N LYS A 407 -0.84 -23.30 -9.01
CA LYS A 407 -2.25 -22.91 -9.20
C LYS A 407 -2.74 -21.88 -8.15
N ARG A 408 -1.89 -21.52 -7.19
CA ARG A 408 -2.20 -20.55 -6.14
C ARG A 408 -1.40 -19.27 -6.32
N GLY A 409 -1.69 -18.25 -5.53
CA GLY A 409 -1.00 -16.97 -5.55
C GLY A 409 -1.47 -16.00 -6.62
N ARG A 410 -2.52 -16.30 -7.38
CA ARG A 410 -3.18 -15.38 -8.31
C ARG A 410 -4.55 -14.96 -7.79
N PRO A 411 -5.01 -13.72 -8.06
CA PRO A 411 -6.28 -13.22 -7.54
C PRO A 411 -7.46 -13.87 -8.26
N VAL A 412 -8.33 -14.52 -7.51
CA VAL A 412 -9.64 -15.00 -8.02
C VAL A 412 -10.74 -14.53 -7.07
N PRO A 413 -12.01 -14.38 -7.51
CA PRO A 413 -13.09 -14.02 -6.62
C PRO A 413 -13.15 -14.97 -5.42
N ALA A 414 -13.33 -14.43 -4.22
CA ALA A 414 -13.58 -15.24 -3.05
C ALA A 414 -14.95 -15.91 -3.15
N SER A 415 -15.07 -17.15 -2.63
CA SER A 415 -16.38 -17.79 -2.51
C SER A 415 -17.29 -16.99 -1.56
N GLU A 416 -18.60 -17.19 -1.64
CA GLU A 416 -19.54 -16.51 -0.74
C GLU A 416 -19.24 -16.81 0.73
N GLU A 417 -18.91 -18.07 1.07
CA GLU A 417 -18.53 -18.47 2.43
C GLU A 417 -17.29 -17.70 2.91
N LEU A 418 -16.24 -17.63 2.06
CA LEU A 418 -15.02 -16.89 2.37
C LEU A 418 -15.30 -15.40 2.50
N SER A 419 -16.08 -14.83 1.57
CA SER A 419 -16.46 -13.40 1.62
C SER A 419 -17.19 -13.04 2.89
N ARG A 420 -18.11 -13.90 3.37
CA ARG A 420 -18.81 -13.72 4.65
C ARG A 420 -17.85 -13.74 5.85
N SER A 421 -16.85 -14.62 5.85
CA SER A 421 -15.81 -14.64 6.89
C SER A 421 -14.94 -13.39 6.83
N MET A 422 -14.52 -12.96 5.64
CA MET A 422 -13.70 -11.78 5.43
C MET A 422 -14.41 -10.50 5.88
N ILE A 423 -15.70 -10.33 5.54
CA ILE A 423 -16.44 -9.10 5.90
C ILE A 423 -16.60 -8.96 7.41
N GLU A 424 -16.88 -10.04 8.14
CA GLU A 424 -17.03 -9.99 9.60
C GLU A 424 -15.70 -9.61 10.28
N ARG A 425 -14.59 -10.16 9.80
CA ARG A 425 -13.25 -9.77 10.25
C ARG A 425 -12.96 -8.30 9.93
N LEU A 426 -13.24 -7.84 8.72
CA LEU A 426 -12.96 -6.47 8.30
C LEU A 426 -13.83 -5.46 9.06
N LYS A 427 -15.10 -5.77 9.35
CA LYS A 427 -15.96 -4.97 10.22
C LYS A 427 -15.36 -4.84 11.63
N SER A 428 -14.93 -5.96 12.22
CA SER A 428 -14.31 -5.97 13.55
C SER A 428 -13.05 -5.10 13.59
N LEU A 429 -12.20 -5.18 12.56
CA LEU A 429 -10.96 -4.40 12.46
C LEU A 429 -11.20 -2.92 12.15
N SER A 430 -12.32 -2.57 11.53
CA SER A 430 -12.66 -1.19 11.14
C SER A 430 -13.52 -0.47 12.18
N SER A 431 -14.23 -1.21 13.03
CA SER A 431 -15.09 -0.66 14.08
C SER A 431 -14.37 0.31 15.04
N PRO A 432 -13.10 0.08 15.47
CA PRO A 432 -12.38 1.03 16.33
C PRO A 432 -12.14 2.40 15.67
N PHE A 433 -12.26 2.47 14.34
CA PHE A 433 -12.13 3.71 13.55
C PHE A 433 -13.49 4.33 13.18
N GLY A 434 -14.60 3.74 13.66
CA GLY A 434 -15.94 4.21 13.37
C GLY A 434 -16.41 3.94 11.93
N THR A 435 -15.75 3.05 11.19
CA THR A 435 -16.09 2.74 9.80
C THR A 435 -17.06 1.55 9.74
N GLU A 436 -18.19 1.77 9.09
CA GLU A 436 -19.20 0.73 8.83
C GLU A 436 -19.01 0.13 7.43
N ILE A 437 -19.09 -1.18 7.31
CA ILE A 437 -18.91 -1.92 6.06
C ILE A 437 -20.09 -2.88 5.87
N PHE A 438 -20.65 -2.94 4.68
CA PHE A 438 -21.80 -3.78 4.33
C PHE A 438 -21.40 -4.81 3.27
N TYR A 439 -22.10 -5.94 3.23
CA TYR A 439 -21.95 -6.96 2.19
C TYR A 439 -23.16 -6.91 1.27
N GLU A 440 -22.94 -6.49 0.03
CA GLU A 440 -23.98 -6.29 -0.98
C GLU A 440 -23.50 -6.82 -2.32
N ASN A 441 -24.32 -7.63 -3.00
CA ASN A 441 -24.03 -8.12 -4.35
C ASN A 441 -22.63 -8.73 -4.55
N ASN A 442 -22.15 -9.50 -3.58
CA ASN A 442 -20.83 -10.14 -3.55
C ASN A 442 -19.64 -9.18 -3.44
N ILE A 443 -19.86 -7.92 -3.06
CA ILE A 443 -18.82 -6.93 -2.75
C ILE A 443 -19.02 -6.38 -1.33
N PHE A 444 -17.96 -5.74 -0.79
CA PHE A 444 -18.09 -4.98 0.45
C PHE A 444 -18.17 -3.49 0.09
N VAL A 445 -19.12 -2.79 0.70
CA VAL A 445 -19.34 -1.36 0.52
C VAL A 445 -19.07 -0.65 1.82
N VAL A 446 -18.18 0.34 1.80
CA VAL A 446 -17.87 1.18 2.97
C VAL A 446 -18.85 2.34 2.99
N LYS A 447 -19.51 2.56 4.13
CA LYS A 447 -20.40 3.71 4.33
C LYS A 447 -19.59 4.99 4.42
N ILE A 448 -19.89 5.92 3.55
CA ILE A 448 -19.35 7.27 3.61
C ILE A 448 -20.35 8.15 4.36
N ALA A 449 -19.92 8.75 5.48
CA ALA A 449 -20.76 9.71 6.22
C ALA A 449 -20.96 10.96 5.37
N GLU A 450 -22.19 11.46 5.31
CA GLU A 450 -22.60 12.67 4.61
C GLU A 450 -21.88 13.95 5.09
#